data_62cc3769698dfe4300786300fc787896
#
_entry.id   62cc3769698dfe4300786300fc787896
#
_cell.length_a   1.000
_cell.length_b   1.000
_cell.length_c   1.000
_cell.angle_alpha   90.00
_cell.angle_beta   90.00
_cell.angle_gamma   90.00
#
_symmetry.space_group_name_H-M   'P 1'
#
loop_
_entity.id
_entity.type
_entity.pdbx_description
1 polymer ?
#
loop_
_entity_poly.entity_id
_entity_poly.type
_entity_poly.pdbx_seq_one_letter_code
_entity_poly.pdbx_strand_id
1 'polypeptide(L)'
;MCIRDRIIEGLILCDKCKDRFNIHKGIPRFVVDKTKDFVRTEEAFSAKWRKHHKNHQAKDWVDFQRKWFLDRYGWKTKSNFDKFLKIKTKILDAGTGIGNSAKFLSSNLKADVFALDASNSVDFAYEKYGSLPNVHFLQADLRQLPFKRKFFDYIYSDQVLHHTKNTGTSFKYLTKFLTSSGHISIYVYNKKAPVREYVDDFIRKKTVKMSIEECTEFSKQMAYLGKSLAKVKKKIKIPNDISILGVKAGEYDVQRFIYWHFLKCFWDESNNFERSVGVNFDWYSPKYAYRHTPSEVKKWFKDTQIRISTFKEIESGISVTGVKK
;
A
#
# COMPACT_ATOMS: atom_id res chain seq x y z
N MET A 1 3.41 -24.41 -28.70
CA MET A 1 3.13 -24.10 -27.28
C MET A 1 4.46 -23.64 -26.69
N CYS A 2 4.73 -22.32 -26.67
CA CYS A 2 5.95 -21.83 -26.04
C CYS A 2 5.74 -21.90 -24.53
N ILE A 3 6.25 -22.94 -23.89
CA ILE A 3 6.46 -22.98 -22.45
C ILE A 3 7.53 -21.90 -22.21
N ARG A 4 7.18 -20.80 -21.59
CA ARG A 4 8.16 -19.86 -21.07
C ARG A 4 8.85 -20.58 -19.92
N ASP A 5 10.03 -21.12 -20.15
CA ASP A 5 10.88 -21.72 -19.14
C ASP A 5 11.19 -20.64 -18.12
N ARG A 6 10.69 -20.80 -16.89
CA ARG A 6 10.99 -19.89 -15.79
C ARG A 6 12.22 -20.40 -15.07
N ILE A 7 13.21 -19.54 -14.88
CA ILE A 7 14.38 -19.85 -14.06
C ILE A 7 13.89 -19.89 -12.60
N ILE A 8 13.98 -21.05 -11.97
CA ILE A 8 13.56 -21.26 -10.56
C ILE A 8 14.70 -20.91 -9.61
N GLU A 9 15.93 -21.34 -9.93
CA GLU A 9 17.15 -21.01 -9.20
C GLU A 9 18.19 -20.48 -10.20
N GLY A 10 18.89 -19.41 -9.84
CA GLY A 10 19.87 -18.83 -10.73
C GLY A 10 20.51 -17.56 -10.21
N LEU A 11 21.34 -16.95 -11.05
CA LEU A 11 22.06 -15.73 -10.76
C LEU A 11 21.89 -14.72 -11.90
N ILE A 12 21.53 -13.50 -11.56
CA ILE A 12 21.53 -12.35 -12.47
C ILE A 12 22.81 -11.56 -12.20
N LEU A 13 23.60 -11.33 -13.25
CA LEU A 13 24.77 -10.46 -13.22
C LEU A 13 24.44 -9.14 -13.89
N CYS A 14 24.69 -8.02 -13.22
CA CYS A 14 24.56 -6.71 -13.83
C CYS A 14 25.81 -6.38 -14.68
N ASP A 15 25.62 -6.14 -15.98
CA ASP A 15 26.73 -5.84 -16.88
C ASP A 15 27.45 -4.52 -16.53
N LYS A 16 26.77 -3.58 -15.90
CA LYS A 16 27.33 -2.27 -15.56
C LYS A 16 28.11 -2.26 -14.24
N CYS A 17 27.46 -2.68 -13.13
CA CYS A 17 28.08 -2.62 -11.80
C CYS A 17 28.68 -3.94 -11.34
N LYS A 18 28.48 -5.02 -12.12
CA LYS A 18 28.92 -6.39 -11.80
C LYS A 18 28.29 -6.98 -10.53
N ASP A 19 27.28 -6.31 -9.97
CA ASP A 19 26.51 -6.84 -8.84
C ASP A 19 25.80 -8.14 -9.23
N ARG A 20 25.67 -9.03 -8.24
CA ARG A 20 25.04 -10.35 -8.40
C ARG A 20 23.75 -10.39 -7.60
N PHE A 21 22.68 -10.86 -8.24
CA PHE A 21 21.36 -10.99 -7.63
C PHE A 21 20.82 -12.40 -7.83
N ASN A 22 20.40 -13.03 -6.75
CA ASN A 22 19.88 -14.39 -6.80
C ASN A 22 18.47 -14.44 -7.37
N ILE A 23 18.19 -15.46 -8.15
CA ILE A 23 16.82 -15.94 -8.41
C ILE A 23 16.62 -17.11 -7.45
N HIS A 24 15.62 -17.02 -6.60
CA HIS A 24 15.27 -18.06 -5.65
C HIS A 24 13.76 -18.32 -5.70
N LYS A 25 13.38 -19.59 -5.89
CA LYS A 25 11.99 -20.02 -6.08
C LYS A 25 11.28 -19.24 -7.21
N GLY A 26 11.96 -18.99 -8.31
CA GLY A 26 11.41 -18.27 -9.46
C GLY A 26 11.29 -16.77 -9.30
N ILE A 27 11.80 -16.19 -8.19
CA ILE A 27 11.70 -14.76 -7.87
C ILE A 27 13.10 -14.15 -7.87
N PRO A 28 13.41 -13.19 -8.76
CA PRO A 28 14.61 -12.38 -8.67
C PRO A 28 14.62 -11.50 -7.42
N ARG A 29 15.75 -11.47 -6.68
CA ARG A 29 15.90 -10.78 -5.39
C ARG A 29 16.86 -9.61 -5.51
N PHE A 30 16.34 -8.38 -5.57
CA PHE A 30 17.12 -7.14 -5.78
C PHE A 30 17.21 -6.25 -4.51
N VAL A 31 16.81 -6.75 -3.35
CA VAL A 31 16.89 -5.97 -2.10
C VAL A 31 18.33 -5.96 -1.59
N VAL A 32 18.90 -4.77 -1.47
CA VAL A 32 20.27 -4.54 -0.99
C VAL A 32 20.35 -3.68 0.27
N ASP A 33 19.29 -2.91 0.60
CA ASP A 33 19.27 -2.06 1.79
C ASP A 33 19.15 -2.94 3.05
N LYS A 34 20.13 -2.80 3.96
CA LYS A 34 20.20 -3.51 5.24
C LYS A 34 20.14 -2.56 6.43
N THR A 35 19.72 -1.32 6.24
CA THR A 35 19.56 -0.39 7.35
C THR A 35 18.51 -0.90 8.33
N LYS A 36 18.75 -0.74 9.64
CA LYS A 36 17.83 -1.22 10.70
C LYS A 36 16.38 -0.78 10.50
N ASP A 37 16.18 0.46 10.08
CA ASP A 37 14.84 1.03 9.88
C ASP A 37 14.11 0.41 8.67
N PHE A 38 14.84 0.11 7.58
CA PHE A 38 14.30 -0.57 6.42
C PHE A 38 13.95 -2.02 6.78
N VAL A 39 14.90 -2.75 7.37
CA VAL A 39 14.70 -4.14 7.82
C VAL A 39 13.50 -4.23 8.75
N ARG A 40 13.38 -3.34 9.73
CA ARG A 40 12.23 -3.32 10.65
C ARG A 40 10.89 -3.12 9.92
N THR A 41 10.85 -2.27 8.88
CA THR A 41 9.63 -2.05 8.09
C THR A 41 9.30 -3.29 7.26
N GLU A 42 10.30 -3.89 6.62
CA GLU A 42 10.17 -5.11 5.82
C GLU A 42 9.71 -6.30 6.68
N GLU A 43 10.31 -6.49 7.87
CA GLU A 43 9.92 -7.52 8.82
C GLU A 43 8.46 -7.37 9.29
N ALA A 44 8.02 -6.14 9.56
CA ALA A 44 6.64 -5.88 9.94
C ALA A 44 5.66 -6.35 8.85
N PHE A 45 5.92 -6.03 7.57
CA PHE A 45 5.09 -6.49 6.47
C PHE A 45 5.21 -7.99 6.20
N SER A 46 6.42 -8.56 6.29
CA SER A 46 6.64 -10.00 6.19
C SER A 46 5.85 -10.77 7.25
N ALA A 47 5.87 -10.30 8.50
CA ALA A 47 5.13 -10.91 9.61
C ALA A 47 3.61 -10.77 9.44
N LYS A 48 3.14 -9.58 9.05
CA LYS A 48 1.72 -9.36 8.75
C LYS A 48 1.22 -10.37 7.72
N TRP A 49 1.91 -10.46 6.59
CA TRP A 49 1.45 -11.29 5.49
C TRP A 49 1.61 -12.77 5.77
N ARG A 50 2.65 -13.19 6.50
CA ARG A 50 2.77 -14.57 6.98
C ARG A 50 1.54 -15.00 7.79
N LYS A 51 1.03 -14.11 8.63
CA LYS A 51 -0.13 -14.40 9.48
C LYS A 51 -1.47 -14.26 8.74
N HIS A 52 -1.61 -13.27 7.86
CA HIS A 52 -2.92 -12.83 7.38
C HIS A 52 -3.16 -13.05 5.88
N HIS A 53 -2.17 -13.54 5.09
CA HIS A 53 -2.30 -13.67 3.62
C HIS A 53 -3.55 -14.47 3.20
N LYS A 54 -3.83 -15.60 3.85
CA LYS A 54 -5.00 -16.44 3.51
C LYS A 54 -6.31 -15.66 3.62
N ASN A 55 -6.49 -14.91 4.71
CA ASN A 55 -7.69 -14.09 4.92
C ASN A 55 -7.80 -12.95 3.90
N HIS A 56 -6.67 -12.34 3.53
CA HIS A 56 -6.64 -11.25 2.56
C HIS A 56 -6.66 -11.72 1.10
N GLN A 57 -6.38 -12.99 0.84
CA GLN A 57 -6.56 -13.62 -0.47
C GLN A 57 -7.91 -14.34 -0.62
N ALA A 58 -8.77 -14.33 0.40
CA ALA A 58 -10.12 -14.84 0.32
C ALA A 58 -10.97 -14.03 -0.68
N LYS A 59 -11.88 -14.71 -1.39
CA LYS A 59 -12.63 -14.12 -2.51
C LYS A 59 -13.42 -12.87 -2.10
N ASP A 60 -14.10 -12.91 -0.97
CA ASP A 60 -14.90 -11.79 -0.43
C ASP A 60 -14.05 -10.53 -0.24
N TRP A 61 -12.84 -10.70 0.32
CA TRP A 61 -11.91 -9.60 0.53
C TRP A 61 -11.33 -9.06 -0.78
N VAL A 62 -10.95 -9.93 -1.70
CA VAL A 62 -10.44 -9.54 -3.02
C VAL A 62 -11.49 -8.76 -3.80
N ASP A 63 -12.75 -9.20 -3.75
CA ASP A 63 -13.88 -8.51 -4.41
C ASP A 63 -14.16 -7.15 -3.76
N PHE A 64 -14.10 -7.05 -2.42
CA PHE A 64 -14.19 -5.78 -1.69
C PHE A 64 -13.05 -4.83 -2.08
N GLN A 65 -11.80 -5.30 -2.06
CA GLN A 65 -10.64 -4.48 -2.43
C GLN A 65 -10.75 -3.97 -3.87
N ARG A 66 -11.21 -4.80 -4.81
CA ARG A 66 -11.43 -4.40 -6.21
C ARG A 66 -12.47 -3.30 -6.34
N LYS A 67 -13.62 -3.44 -5.66
CA LYS A 67 -14.67 -2.41 -5.66
C LYS A 67 -14.14 -1.10 -5.08
N TRP A 68 -13.45 -1.17 -3.94
CA TRP A 68 -12.84 -0.02 -3.29
C TRP A 68 -11.77 0.64 -4.16
N PHE A 69 -10.96 -0.15 -4.89
CA PHE A 69 -9.99 0.36 -5.87
C PHE A 69 -10.70 1.15 -6.99
N LEU A 70 -11.72 0.58 -7.60
CA LEU A 70 -12.46 1.26 -8.69
C LEU A 70 -13.06 2.59 -8.24
N ASP A 71 -13.61 2.62 -7.04
CA ASP A 71 -14.20 3.83 -6.47
C ASP A 71 -13.15 4.89 -6.18
N ARG A 72 -12.09 4.56 -5.44
CA ARG A 72 -11.11 5.57 -4.97
C ARG A 72 -10.23 6.15 -6.07
N TYR A 73 -10.01 5.43 -7.16
CA TYR A 73 -9.29 5.95 -8.33
C TYR A 73 -10.20 6.51 -9.42
N GLY A 74 -11.51 6.57 -9.18
CA GLY A 74 -12.48 7.19 -10.07
C GLY A 74 -12.81 6.39 -11.33
N TRP A 75 -12.49 5.09 -11.36
CA TRP A 75 -12.81 4.23 -12.51
C TRP A 75 -14.29 3.93 -12.65
N LYS A 76 -15.06 4.02 -11.54
CA LYS A 76 -16.50 3.74 -11.43
C LYS A 76 -16.85 2.29 -11.74
N THR A 77 -16.40 1.74 -12.88
CA THR A 77 -16.69 0.36 -13.31
C THR A 77 -15.44 -0.39 -13.72
N LYS A 78 -15.50 -1.73 -13.64
CA LYS A 78 -14.45 -2.61 -14.16
C LYS A 78 -14.24 -2.38 -15.67
N SER A 79 -15.30 -2.20 -16.44
CA SER A 79 -15.24 -1.97 -17.89
C SER A 79 -14.40 -0.72 -18.24
N ASN A 80 -14.56 0.38 -17.50
CA ASN A 80 -13.77 1.59 -17.71
C ASN A 80 -12.28 1.34 -17.41
N PHE A 81 -11.99 0.61 -16.35
CA PHE A 81 -10.63 0.24 -16.01
C PHE A 81 -10.02 -0.72 -17.02
N ASP A 82 -10.76 -1.72 -17.49
CA ASP A 82 -10.30 -2.64 -18.53
C ASP A 82 -10.00 -1.91 -19.87
N LYS A 83 -10.82 -0.93 -20.25
CA LYS A 83 -10.54 -0.06 -21.41
C LYS A 83 -9.24 0.71 -21.25
N PHE A 84 -8.97 1.24 -20.05
CA PHE A 84 -7.71 1.91 -19.73
C PHE A 84 -6.53 0.93 -19.82
N LEU A 85 -6.67 -0.30 -19.30
CA LEU A 85 -5.59 -1.28 -19.34
C LEU A 85 -5.30 -1.81 -20.76
N LYS A 86 -6.30 -1.85 -21.66
CA LYS A 86 -6.12 -2.38 -23.04
C LYS A 86 -4.99 -1.72 -23.82
N ILE A 87 -4.71 -0.44 -23.54
CA ILE A 87 -3.67 0.34 -24.20
C ILE A 87 -2.33 0.32 -23.44
N LYS A 88 -2.21 -0.44 -22.36
CA LYS A 88 -0.98 -0.56 -21.57
C LYS A 88 -0.21 -1.80 -21.99
N THR A 89 1.11 -1.68 -21.95
CA THR A 89 2.03 -2.77 -22.33
C THR A 89 2.99 -3.15 -21.21
N LYS A 90 3.41 -2.18 -20.40
CA LYS A 90 4.33 -2.36 -19.27
C LYS A 90 3.77 -1.69 -18.02
N ILE A 91 3.35 -2.50 -17.08
CA ILE A 91 2.72 -2.05 -15.84
C ILE A 91 3.63 -2.38 -14.66
N LEU A 92 3.85 -1.42 -13.76
CA LEU A 92 4.52 -1.64 -12.49
C LEU A 92 3.49 -1.64 -11.35
N ASP A 93 3.44 -2.73 -10.59
CA ASP A 93 2.77 -2.81 -9.30
C ASP A 93 3.82 -2.65 -8.20
N ALA A 94 4.01 -1.41 -7.75
CA ALA A 94 5.06 -1.04 -6.82
C ALA A 94 4.57 -1.19 -5.37
N GLY A 95 4.91 -2.32 -4.74
CA GLY A 95 4.45 -2.76 -3.44
C GLY A 95 3.24 -3.68 -3.55
N THR A 96 3.41 -4.78 -4.29
CA THR A 96 2.33 -5.74 -4.60
C THR A 96 1.80 -6.50 -3.38
N GLY A 97 2.57 -6.55 -2.27
CA GLY A 97 2.25 -7.35 -1.10
C GLY A 97 2.02 -8.82 -1.48
N ILE A 98 0.82 -9.31 -1.25
CA ILE A 98 0.42 -10.70 -1.57
C ILE A 98 -0.16 -10.88 -2.98
N GLY A 99 0.01 -9.91 -3.88
CA GLY A 99 -0.26 -10.04 -5.30
C GLY A 99 -1.71 -9.80 -5.75
N ASN A 100 -2.61 -9.36 -4.88
CA ASN A 100 -4.01 -9.11 -5.25
C ASN A 100 -4.14 -8.03 -6.33
N SER A 101 -3.35 -6.95 -6.22
CA SER A 101 -3.26 -5.88 -7.22
C SER A 101 -2.68 -6.38 -8.53
N ALA A 102 -1.60 -7.17 -8.49
CA ALA A 102 -1.00 -7.77 -9.67
C ALA A 102 -2.00 -8.61 -10.45
N LYS A 103 -2.79 -9.47 -9.76
CA LYS A 103 -3.87 -10.24 -10.37
C LYS A 103 -4.91 -9.34 -11.05
N PHE A 104 -5.24 -8.24 -10.45
CA PHE A 104 -6.21 -7.30 -10.97
C PHE A 104 -5.69 -6.54 -12.20
N LEU A 105 -4.42 -6.11 -12.16
CA LEU A 105 -3.73 -5.42 -13.26
C LEU A 105 -3.46 -6.36 -14.46
N SER A 106 -3.33 -7.65 -14.22
CA SER A 106 -3.03 -8.65 -15.27
C SER A 106 -4.22 -9.02 -16.16
N SER A 107 -5.37 -8.38 -16.02
CA SER A 107 -6.57 -8.67 -16.83
C SER A 107 -6.35 -8.41 -18.33
N ASN A 108 -5.42 -7.54 -18.69
CA ASN A 108 -4.93 -7.40 -20.07
C ASN A 108 -3.75 -8.32 -20.31
N LEU A 109 -3.97 -9.44 -20.99
CA LEU A 109 -2.92 -10.43 -21.31
C LEU A 109 -1.82 -9.90 -22.26
N LYS A 110 -2.01 -8.76 -22.92
CA LYS A 110 -1.01 -8.13 -23.78
C LYS A 110 -0.02 -7.26 -22.99
N ALA A 111 -0.34 -6.94 -21.73
CA ALA A 111 0.53 -6.16 -20.86
C ALA A 111 1.35 -7.07 -19.96
N ASP A 112 2.65 -6.81 -19.83
CA ASP A 112 3.48 -7.39 -18.78
C ASP A 112 3.28 -6.60 -17.49
N VAL A 113 2.96 -7.27 -16.40
CA VAL A 113 2.82 -6.70 -15.05
C VAL A 113 4.04 -7.10 -14.23
N PHE A 114 4.83 -6.13 -13.84
CA PHE A 114 5.98 -6.30 -12.95
C PHE A 114 5.51 -6.00 -11.53
N ALA A 115 5.35 -7.05 -10.74
CA ALA A 115 4.83 -6.99 -9.38
C ALA A 115 5.97 -7.10 -8.39
N LEU A 116 6.30 -6.01 -7.69
CA LEU A 116 7.41 -6.01 -6.75
C LEU A 116 6.97 -5.69 -5.33
N ASP A 117 7.67 -6.29 -4.37
CA ASP A 117 7.62 -5.94 -2.97
C ASP A 117 9.01 -6.08 -2.35
N ALA A 118 9.32 -5.26 -1.36
CA ALA A 118 10.60 -5.36 -0.65
C ALA A 118 10.60 -6.50 0.37
N SER A 119 9.43 -6.83 0.91
CA SER A 119 9.24 -7.86 1.92
C SER A 119 9.09 -9.26 1.32
N ASN A 120 9.17 -10.28 2.16
CA ASN A 120 8.93 -11.67 1.78
C ASN A 120 7.45 -11.96 1.44
N SER A 121 6.57 -10.96 1.45
CA SER A 121 5.19 -11.11 1.00
C SER A 121 5.08 -11.53 -0.47
N VAL A 122 6.08 -11.19 -1.27
CA VAL A 122 6.18 -11.58 -2.68
C VAL A 122 6.20 -13.10 -2.87
N ASP A 123 6.67 -13.88 -1.88
CA ASP A 123 6.64 -15.34 -1.92
C ASP A 123 5.19 -15.86 -1.92
N PHE A 124 4.33 -15.30 -1.05
CA PHE A 124 2.89 -15.64 -1.03
C PHE A 124 2.16 -15.17 -2.30
N ALA A 125 2.60 -14.04 -2.88
CA ALA A 125 2.08 -13.55 -4.14
C ALA A 125 2.42 -14.52 -5.28
N TYR A 126 3.65 -14.97 -5.34
CA TYR A 126 4.13 -15.92 -6.35
C TYR A 126 3.48 -17.30 -6.19
N GLU A 127 3.36 -17.81 -4.96
CA GLU A 127 2.68 -19.08 -4.69
C GLU A 127 1.25 -19.08 -5.24
N LYS A 128 0.52 -17.99 -5.02
CA LYS A 128 -0.87 -17.86 -5.46
C LYS A 128 -1.06 -17.53 -6.94
N TYR A 129 -0.25 -16.63 -7.46
CA TYR A 129 -0.44 -16.01 -8.77
C TYR A 129 0.73 -16.21 -9.75
N GLY A 130 1.75 -16.96 -9.37
CA GLY A 130 2.94 -17.22 -10.19
C GLY A 130 2.64 -17.93 -11.52
N SER A 131 1.49 -18.63 -11.65
CA SER A 131 1.05 -19.25 -12.89
C SER A 131 0.50 -18.27 -13.93
N LEU A 132 0.25 -17.00 -13.57
CA LEU A 132 -0.23 -15.99 -14.51
C LEU A 132 0.84 -15.71 -15.57
N PRO A 133 0.51 -15.83 -16.88
CA PRO A 133 1.52 -15.82 -17.94
C PRO A 133 2.17 -14.44 -18.14
N ASN A 134 1.50 -13.37 -17.74
CA ASN A 134 1.93 -11.99 -17.95
C ASN A 134 2.27 -11.25 -16.63
N VAL A 135 2.46 -11.97 -15.52
CA VAL A 135 2.90 -11.39 -14.24
C VAL A 135 4.30 -11.85 -13.90
N HIS A 136 5.16 -10.89 -13.57
CA HIS A 136 6.56 -11.09 -13.20
C HIS A 136 6.75 -10.61 -11.77
N PHE A 137 6.95 -11.53 -10.83
CA PHE A 137 7.18 -11.18 -9.42
C PHE A 137 8.67 -10.93 -9.15
N LEU A 138 8.97 -9.88 -8.38
CA LEU A 138 10.33 -9.51 -8.00
C LEU A 138 10.36 -9.09 -6.53
N GLN A 139 11.41 -9.46 -5.80
CA GLN A 139 11.70 -8.83 -4.52
C GLN A 139 12.64 -7.65 -4.76
N ALA A 140 12.13 -6.43 -4.58
CA ALA A 140 12.91 -5.23 -4.85
C ALA A 140 12.43 -4.04 -4.02
N ASP A 141 13.37 -3.14 -3.71
CA ASP A 141 13.05 -1.85 -3.12
C ASP A 141 12.61 -0.88 -4.22
N LEU A 142 11.43 -0.31 -4.06
CA LEU A 142 10.90 0.68 -5.02
C LEU A 142 11.75 1.96 -5.13
N ARG A 143 12.72 2.14 -4.22
CA ARG A 143 13.71 3.23 -4.25
C ARG A 143 14.95 2.89 -5.10
N GLN A 144 15.09 1.63 -5.51
CA GLN A 144 16.22 1.12 -6.31
C GLN A 144 15.72 0.09 -7.34
N LEU A 145 14.94 0.57 -8.30
CA LEU A 145 14.30 -0.30 -9.29
C LEU A 145 15.32 -0.84 -10.32
N PRO A 146 15.32 -2.15 -10.61
CA PRO A 146 16.20 -2.77 -11.60
C PRO A 146 15.69 -2.61 -13.04
N PHE A 147 15.17 -1.44 -13.39
CA PHE A 147 14.59 -1.15 -14.70
C PHE A 147 15.22 0.07 -15.36
N LYS A 148 15.07 0.15 -16.67
CA LYS A 148 15.41 1.36 -17.44
C LYS A 148 14.46 2.50 -17.07
N ARG A 149 14.95 3.75 -17.09
CA ARG A 149 14.08 4.92 -17.04
C ARG A 149 13.13 4.94 -18.24
N LYS A 150 11.96 5.54 -18.08
CA LYS A 150 10.91 5.62 -19.13
C LYS A 150 10.51 4.23 -19.67
N PHE A 151 10.31 3.26 -18.77
CA PHE A 151 10.00 1.88 -19.13
C PHE A 151 8.51 1.55 -18.99
N PHE A 152 7.82 2.12 -18.00
CA PHE A 152 6.43 1.78 -17.69
C PHE A 152 5.46 2.81 -18.26
N ASP A 153 4.40 2.34 -18.87
CA ASP A 153 3.26 3.16 -19.29
C ASP A 153 2.16 3.26 -18.24
N TYR A 154 2.23 2.43 -17.19
CA TYR A 154 1.43 2.59 -15.98
C TYR A 154 2.21 2.15 -14.73
N ILE A 155 2.21 2.99 -13.71
CA ILE A 155 2.72 2.68 -12.36
C ILE A 155 1.57 2.76 -11.37
N TYR A 156 1.39 1.70 -10.61
CA TYR A 156 0.44 1.60 -9.52
C TYR A 156 1.19 1.40 -8.20
N SER A 157 0.89 2.22 -7.18
CA SER A 157 1.49 2.09 -5.85
C SER A 157 0.47 2.46 -4.78
N ASP A 158 -0.15 1.45 -4.22
CA ASP A 158 -1.28 1.59 -3.33
C ASP A 158 -0.93 1.18 -1.91
N GLN A 159 -1.06 2.11 -0.96
CA GLN A 159 -0.75 1.90 0.45
C GLN A 159 0.73 1.52 0.72
N VAL A 160 1.67 2.07 -0.06
CA VAL A 160 3.09 1.70 -0.01
C VAL A 160 4.00 2.89 0.27
N LEU A 161 3.89 3.97 -0.50
CA LEU A 161 4.88 5.07 -0.50
C LEU A 161 5.10 5.71 0.88
N HIS A 162 4.07 5.79 1.70
CA HIS A 162 4.13 6.34 3.05
C HIS A 162 4.85 5.42 4.05
N HIS A 163 5.21 4.21 3.63
CA HIS A 163 6.07 3.27 4.36
C HIS A 163 7.53 3.31 3.89
N THR A 164 7.91 4.26 3.06
CA THR A 164 9.31 4.49 2.67
C THR A 164 9.96 5.57 3.55
N LYS A 165 11.29 5.65 3.54
CA LYS A 165 12.05 6.64 4.32
C LYS A 165 11.62 8.10 4.04
N ASN A 166 11.21 8.40 2.82
CA ASN A 166 10.64 9.69 2.42
C ASN A 166 9.66 9.49 1.26
N THR A 167 8.39 9.71 1.53
CA THR A 167 7.29 9.48 0.59
C THR A 167 7.43 10.29 -0.70
N GLY A 168 7.67 11.59 -0.57
CA GLY A 168 7.78 12.50 -1.73
C GLY A 168 8.99 12.17 -2.61
N THR A 169 10.13 11.84 -2.01
CA THR A 169 11.33 11.41 -2.75
C THR A 169 11.09 10.09 -3.48
N SER A 170 10.44 9.13 -2.82
CA SER A 170 10.09 7.85 -3.43
C SER A 170 9.11 8.01 -4.59
N PHE A 171 8.10 8.88 -4.44
CA PHE A 171 7.22 9.24 -5.55
C PHE A 171 7.98 9.85 -6.73
N LYS A 172 8.83 10.87 -6.48
CA LYS A 172 9.66 11.51 -7.52
C LYS A 172 10.60 10.50 -8.20
N TYR A 173 11.11 9.53 -7.47
CA TYR A 173 11.95 8.47 -8.04
C TYR A 173 11.15 7.58 -9.00
N LEU A 174 9.96 7.10 -8.59
CA LEU A 174 9.09 6.27 -9.42
C LEU A 174 8.72 6.97 -10.76
N THR A 175 8.45 8.27 -10.72
CA THR A 175 8.05 9.01 -11.93
C THR A 175 9.12 9.05 -13.02
N LYS A 176 10.40 8.78 -12.69
CA LYS A 176 11.49 8.68 -13.66
C LYS A 176 11.35 7.45 -14.59
N PHE A 177 10.61 6.45 -14.14
CA PHE A 177 10.37 5.20 -14.88
C PHE A 177 9.12 5.25 -15.74
N LEU A 178 8.31 6.30 -15.64
CA LEU A 178 7.18 6.52 -16.55
C LEU A 178 7.67 6.94 -17.93
N THR A 179 7.06 6.34 -18.96
CA THR A 179 7.14 6.81 -20.34
C THR A 179 6.50 8.20 -20.48
N SER A 180 6.71 8.89 -21.59
CA SER A 180 5.89 10.04 -21.98
C SER A 180 4.43 9.57 -22.10
N SER A 181 3.48 10.39 -21.61
CA SER A 181 2.07 10.04 -21.49
C SER A 181 1.77 8.82 -20.57
N GLY A 182 2.77 8.32 -19.84
CA GLY A 182 2.59 7.27 -18.83
C GLY A 182 1.73 7.75 -17.66
N HIS A 183 0.99 6.83 -17.06
CA HIS A 183 0.09 7.12 -15.94
C HIS A 183 0.68 6.63 -14.62
N ILE A 184 0.34 7.30 -13.53
CA ILE A 184 0.65 6.84 -12.18
C ILE A 184 -0.57 6.98 -11.29
N SER A 185 -0.87 5.92 -10.54
CA SER A 185 -1.89 5.92 -9.50
C SER A 185 -1.24 5.61 -8.16
N ILE A 186 -1.46 6.47 -7.16
CA ILE A 186 -0.95 6.29 -5.81
C ILE A 186 -2.05 6.43 -4.77
N TYR A 187 -1.86 5.75 -3.63
CA TYR A 187 -2.59 6.00 -2.40
C TYR A 187 -1.61 6.20 -1.26
N VAL A 188 -1.78 7.28 -0.49
CA VAL A 188 -1.03 7.56 0.73
C VAL A 188 -1.95 7.90 1.89
N TYR A 189 -1.48 7.71 3.12
CA TYR A 189 -2.25 8.06 4.31
C TYR A 189 -2.51 9.57 4.39
N ASN A 190 -3.76 9.93 4.68
CA ASN A 190 -4.16 11.30 4.97
C ASN A 190 -3.83 11.67 6.41
N LYS A 191 -3.44 12.90 6.68
CA LYS A 191 -3.34 13.44 8.05
C LYS A 191 -4.66 13.34 8.76
N LYS A 192 -4.59 13.07 10.05
CA LYS A 192 -5.74 12.95 10.94
C LYS A 192 -5.96 14.25 11.73
N ALA A 193 -6.97 14.26 12.57
CA ALA A 193 -7.19 15.32 13.54
C ALA A 193 -5.93 15.54 14.42
N PRO A 194 -5.64 16.80 14.84
CA PRO A 194 -4.38 17.13 15.53
C PRO A 194 -4.10 16.26 16.77
N VAL A 195 -5.11 16.02 17.60
CA VAL A 195 -4.95 15.17 18.80
C VAL A 195 -4.61 13.73 18.40
N ARG A 196 -5.28 13.22 17.35
CA ARG A 196 -5.00 11.88 16.82
C ARG A 196 -3.56 11.75 16.30
N GLU A 197 -3.06 12.73 15.57
CA GLU A 197 -1.67 12.74 15.09
C GLU A 197 -0.69 12.70 16.28
N TYR A 198 -0.92 13.53 17.30
CA TYR A 198 -0.08 13.56 18.49
C TYR A 198 -0.08 12.22 19.25
N VAL A 199 -1.25 11.64 19.48
CA VAL A 199 -1.40 10.37 20.21
C VAL A 199 -0.78 9.23 19.41
N ASP A 200 -1.04 9.16 18.09
CA ASP A 200 -0.45 8.11 17.24
C ASP A 200 1.09 8.21 17.24
N ASP A 201 1.67 9.41 17.15
CA ASP A 201 3.12 9.59 17.18
C ASP A 201 3.72 9.22 18.55
N PHE A 202 3.03 9.57 19.64
CA PHE A 202 3.44 9.18 20.99
C PHE A 202 3.48 7.64 21.14
N ILE A 203 2.42 6.96 20.71
CA ILE A 203 2.35 5.49 20.78
C ILE A 203 3.42 4.87 19.89
N ARG A 204 3.56 5.35 18.66
CA ARG A 204 4.52 4.82 17.68
C ARG A 204 5.98 4.94 18.13
N LYS A 205 6.35 5.97 18.91
CA LYS A 205 7.69 6.06 19.53
C LYS A 205 8.04 4.82 20.37
N LYS A 206 7.02 4.13 20.91
CA LYS A 206 7.20 2.89 21.68
C LYS A 206 7.04 1.65 20.80
N THR A 207 5.96 1.57 20.03
CA THR A 207 5.61 0.34 19.30
C THR A 207 6.59 -0.03 18.18
N VAL A 208 7.25 0.95 17.55
CA VAL A 208 8.31 0.67 16.56
C VAL A 208 9.59 0.05 17.16
N LYS A 209 9.70 0.03 18.50
CA LYS A 209 10.80 -0.62 19.23
C LYS A 209 10.41 -1.98 19.81
N MET A 210 9.13 -2.33 19.81
CA MET A 210 8.61 -3.61 20.26
C MET A 210 9.00 -4.73 19.31
N SER A 211 9.06 -5.96 19.79
CA SER A 211 9.10 -7.13 18.92
C SER A 211 7.83 -7.23 18.07
N ILE A 212 7.84 -8.10 17.07
CA ILE A 212 6.65 -8.37 16.24
C ILE A 212 5.51 -8.93 17.09
N GLU A 213 5.85 -9.81 18.04
CA GLU A 213 4.92 -10.46 18.95
C GLU A 213 4.28 -9.46 19.91
N GLU A 214 5.08 -8.62 20.56
CA GLU A 214 4.61 -7.55 21.46
C GLU A 214 3.71 -6.57 20.73
N CYS A 215 4.10 -6.15 19.52
CA CYS A 215 3.29 -5.23 18.70
C CYS A 215 2.00 -5.91 18.21
N THR A 216 2.02 -7.21 17.94
CA THR A 216 0.82 -7.99 17.60
C THR A 216 -0.14 -8.05 18.79
N GLU A 217 0.36 -8.29 19.99
CA GLU A 217 -0.47 -8.31 21.20
C GLU A 217 -1.06 -6.94 21.50
N PHE A 218 -0.26 -5.89 21.41
CA PHE A 218 -0.76 -4.51 21.49
C PHE A 218 -1.88 -4.23 20.46
N SER A 219 -1.69 -4.71 19.23
CA SER A 219 -2.68 -4.53 18.15
C SER A 219 -4.00 -5.27 18.44
N LYS A 220 -3.94 -6.43 19.13
CA LYS A 220 -5.15 -7.11 19.62
C LYS A 220 -5.85 -6.31 20.70
N GLN A 221 -5.10 -5.76 21.66
CA GLN A 221 -5.65 -4.90 22.72
C GLN A 221 -6.38 -3.69 22.09
N MET A 222 -5.79 -3.07 21.06
CA MET A 222 -6.42 -1.96 20.33
C MET A 222 -7.68 -2.40 19.56
N ALA A 223 -7.71 -3.60 19.01
CA ALA A 223 -8.90 -4.15 18.37
C ALA A 223 -10.01 -4.47 19.40
N TYR A 224 -9.66 -4.99 20.58
CA TYR A 224 -10.60 -5.19 21.69
C TYR A 224 -11.18 -3.87 22.20
N LEU A 225 -10.34 -2.83 22.36
CA LEU A 225 -10.80 -1.49 22.73
C LEU A 225 -11.80 -0.97 21.69
N GLY A 226 -11.45 -1.05 20.40
CA GLY A 226 -12.34 -0.65 19.31
C GLY A 226 -13.68 -1.40 19.33
N LYS A 227 -13.63 -2.73 19.57
CA LYS A 227 -14.81 -3.58 19.71
C LYS A 227 -15.69 -3.17 20.89
N SER A 228 -15.07 -2.87 22.05
CA SER A 228 -15.79 -2.44 23.24
C SER A 228 -16.46 -1.09 23.05
N LEU A 229 -15.77 -0.15 22.41
CA LEU A 229 -16.35 1.15 22.05
C LEU A 229 -17.54 1.02 21.06
N ALA A 230 -17.43 0.10 20.10
CA ALA A 230 -18.52 -0.15 19.13
C ALA A 230 -19.79 -0.75 19.76
N LYS A 231 -19.64 -1.44 20.91
CA LYS A 231 -20.80 -1.91 21.70
C LYS A 231 -21.58 -0.80 22.37
N VAL A 232 -20.98 0.37 22.55
CA VAL A 232 -21.65 1.58 23.07
C VAL A 232 -22.50 2.16 21.95
N LYS A 233 -23.66 1.62 21.70
CA LYS A 233 -24.59 2.02 20.63
C LYS A 233 -25.21 3.42 20.83
N LYS A 234 -24.42 4.39 21.31
CA LYS A 234 -24.81 5.78 21.47
C LYS A 234 -24.10 6.65 20.46
N LYS A 235 -24.74 7.74 20.07
CA LYS A 235 -24.15 8.77 19.24
C LYS A 235 -23.72 9.97 20.09
N ILE A 236 -22.61 10.59 19.68
CA ILE A 236 -22.12 11.84 20.22
C ILE A 236 -22.56 12.96 19.29
N LYS A 237 -23.30 13.95 19.81
CA LYS A 237 -23.69 15.14 19.06
C LYS A 237 -22.72 16.28 19.38
N ILE A 238 -22.05 16.79 18.36
CA ILE A 238 -21.16 17.95 18.42
C ILE A 238 -21.92 19.13 17.82
N PRO A 239 -22.34 20.13 18.61
CA PRO A 239 -23.19 21.21 18.12
C PRO A 239 -22.46 22.20 17.21
N ASN A 240 -21.16 22.43 17.45
CA ASN A 240 -20.32 23.37 16.70
C ASN A 240 -18.96 22.76 16.38
N ASP A 241 -18.30 23.29 15.34
CA ASP A 241 -16.93 22.90 14.98
C ASP A 241 -15.97 23.20 16.14
N ILE A 242 -15.10 22.23 16.47
CA ILE A 242 -14.00 22.40 17.43
C ILE A 242 -12.70 22.41 16.63
N SER A 243 -12.36 23.59 16.07
CA SER A 243 -11.29 23.75 15.08
C SER A 243 -9.92 23.28 15.58
N ILE A 244 -9.57 23.56 16.85
CA ILE A 244 -8.29 23.13 17.47
C ILE A 244 -8.17 21.61 17.51
N LEU A 245 -9.29 20.89 17.67
CA LEU A 245 -9.30 19.42 17.67
C LEU A 245 -9.49 18.83 16.27
N GLY A 246 -9.82 19.66 15.27
CA GLY A 246 -10.17 19.19 13.93
C GLY A 246 -11.49 18.39 13.91
N VAL A 247 -12.39 18.65 14.85
CA VAL A 247 -13.69 17.99 14.95
C VAL A 247 -14.75 18.90 14.33
N LYS A 248 -15.52 18.35 13.40
CA LYS A 248 -16.64 19.06 12.78
C LYS A 248 -17.94 18.89 13.60
N ALA A 249 -18.86 19.84 13.47
CA ALA A 249 -20.23 19.69 13.97
C ALA A 249 -20.89 18.49 13.29
N GLY A 250 -21.71 17.75 14.02
CA GLY A 250 -22.40 16.57 13.49
C GLY A 250 -22.69 15.50 14.54
N GLU A 251 -23.24 14.40 14.08
CA GLU A 251 -23.44 13.21 14.91
C GLU A 251 -22.42 12.13 14.53
N TYR A 252 -21.83 11.52 15.54
CA TYR A 252 -20.79 10.51 15.40
C TYR A 252 -21.15 9.27 16.21
N ASP A 253 -20.90 8.10 15.65
CA ASP A 253 -20.76 6.88 16.44
C ASP A 253 -19.57 7.00 17.39
N VAL A 254 -19.73 6.51 18.63
CA VAL A 254 -18.69 6.65 19.68
C VAL A 254 -17.35 6.09 19.23
N GLN A 255 -17.34 4.86 18.67
CA GLN A 255 -16.12 4.21 18.22
C GLN A 255 -15.47 5.00 17.08
N ARG A 256 -16.25 5.46 16.09
CA ARG A 256 -15.75 6.23 14.95
C ARG A 256 -15.24 7.60 15.38
N PHE A 257 -15.90 8.25 16.34
CA PHE A 257 -15.46 9.51 16.89
C PHE A 257 -14.08 9.40 17.56
N ILE A 258 -13.92 8.41 18.46
CA ILE A 258 -12.63 8.13 19.10
C ILE A 258 -11.58 7.74 18.06
N TYR A 259 -11.93 6.86 17.12
CA TYR A 259 -11.04 6.36 16.09
C TYR A 259 -10.49 7.47 15.17
N TRP A 260 -11.33 8.39 14.74
CA TRP A 260 -10.89 9.41 13.79
C TRP A 260 -10.21 10.61 14.45
N HIS A 261 -10.57 10.96 15.69
CA HIS A 261 -10.12 12.20 16.29
C HIS A 261 -9.10 12.03 17.42
N PHE A 262 -9.04 10.85 18.07
CA PHE A 262 -8.22 10.69 19.28
C PHE A 262 -7.26 9.52 19.26
N LEU A 263 -7.65 8.32 18.81
CA LEU A 263 -6.86 7.12 19.01
C LEU A 263 -7.13 6.07 17.93
N LYS A 264 -6.07 5.50 17.34
CA LYS A 264 -6.19 4.35 16.44
C LYS A 264 -6.61 3.09 17.23
N CYS A 265 -7.89 2.81 17.22
CA CYS A 265 -8.47 1.57 17.74
C CYS A 265 -9.44 1.01 16.69
N PHE A 266 -8.88 0.51 15.58
CA PHE A 266 -9.69 0.04 14.46
C PHE A 266 -10.53 -1.17 14.85
N TRP A 267 -11.81 -1.08 14.59
CA TRP A 267 -12.78 -2.16 14.65
C TRP A 267 -13.79 -1.99 13.51
N ASP A 268 -14.18 -3.09 12.90
CA ASP A 268 -15.23 -3.14 11.90
C ASP A 268 -15.99 -4.46 12.06
N GLU A 269 -17.29 -4.37 12.35
CA GLU A 269 -18.16 -5.54 12.59
C GLU A 269 -18.32 -6.41 11.35
N SER A 270 -18.24 -5.83 10.16
CA SER A 270 -18.27 -6.56 8.88
C SER A 270 -17.04 -7.39 8.62
N ASN A 271 -15.96 -7.14 9.36
CA ASN A 271 -14.69 -7.85 9.28
C ASN A 271 -14.50 -8.79 10.47
N ASN A 272 -13.76 -9.87 10.27
CA ASN A 272 -13.36 -10.71 11.39
C ASN A 272 -12.34 -9.99 12.30
N PHE A 273 -12.20 -10.50 13.54
CA PHE A 273 -11.30 -9.93 14.54
C PHE A 273 -9.86 -9.82 14.03
N GLU A 274 -9.34 -10.85 13.38
CA GLU A 274 -7.96 -10.89 12.88
C GLU A 274 -7.68 -9.80 11.82
N ARG A 275 -8.65 -9.47 10.97
CA ARG A 275 -8.52 -8.32 10.03
C ARG A 275 -8.40 -7.00 10.78
N SER A 276 -9.19 -6.81 11.84
CA SER A 276 -9.10 -5.59 12.67
C SER A 276 -7.74 -5.50 13.39
N VAL A 277 -7.22 -6.62 13.88
CA VAL A 277 -5.85 -6.71 14.44
C VAL A 277 -4.82 -6.32 13.38
N GLY A 278 -4.91 -6.88 12.17
CA GLY A 278 -4.00 -6.56 11.06
C GLY A 278 -3.98 -5.07 10.69
N VAL A 279 -5.14 -4.40 10.70
CA VAL A 279 -5.23 -2.95 10.41
C VAL A 279 -4.60 -2.09 11.53
N ASN A 280 -4.72 -2.51 12.80
CA ASN A 280 -4.02 -1.84 13.89
C ASN A 280 -2.50 -2.10 13.82
N PHE A 281 -2.10 -3.33 13.51
CA PHE A 281 -0.70 -3.70 13.36
C PHE A 281 0.00 -2.91 12.24
N ASP A 282 -0.63 -2.74 11.08
CA ASP A 282 -0.13 -1.92 9.96
C ASP A 282 0.16 -0.48 10.33
N TRP A 283 -0.59 0.03 11.29
CA TRP A 283 -0.42 1.40 11.74
C TRP A 283 0.72 1.55 12.74
N TYR A 284 0.86 0.59 13.65
CA TYR A 284 1.75 0.71 14.78
C TYR A 284 3.13 0.05 14.60
N SER A 285 3.22 -1.02 13.82
CA SER A 285 4.44 -1.84 13.72
C SER A 285 5.50 -1.29 12.76
N PRO A 286 5.18 -0.83 11.52
CA PRO A 286 6.21 -0.37 10.58
C PRO A 286 6.96 0.86 11.11
N LYS A 287 8.28 0.93 10.92
CA LYS A 287 9.07 2.11 11.29
C LYS A 287 8.58 3.36 10.60
N TYR A 288 8.29 3.27 9.32
CA TYR A 288 7.75 4.36 8.53
C TYR A 288 6.24 4.22 8.33
N ALA A 289 5.48 5.23 8.68
CA ALA A 289 4.05 5.38 8.40
C ALA A 289 3.68 6.87 8.40
N TYR A 290 4.10 7.55 7.33
CA TYR A 290 3.87 8.98 7.16
C TYR A 290 2.43 9.27 6.76
N ARG A 291 1.94 10.42 7.18
CA ARG A 291 0.62 10.95 6.82
C ARG A 291 0.83 12.28 6.12
N HIS A 292 0.04 12.56 5.12
CA HIS A 292 0.23 13.68 4.21
C HIS A 292 -1.02 14.53 4.08
N THR A 293 -0.83 15.81 3.79
CA THR A 293 -1.92 16.71 3.44
C THR A 293 -2.20 16.64 1.93
N PRO A 294 -3.42 16.99 1.48
CA PRO A 294 -3.72 17.13 0.07
C PRO A 294 -2.79 18.08 -0.68
N SER A 295 -2.37 19.17 -0.04
CA SER A 295 -1.44 20.16 -0.60
C SER A 295 -0.05 19.58 -0.86
N GLU A 296 0.50 18.80 0.10
CA GLU A 296 1.78 18.11 -0.09
C GLU A 296 1.72 17.15 -1.28
N VAL A 297 0.66 16.35 -1.38
CA VAL A 297 0.51 15.38 -2.48
C VAL A 297 0.37 16.11 -3.82
N LYS A 298 -0.45 17.14 -3.90
CA LYS A 298 -0.58 17.97 -5.14
C LYS A 298 0.75 18.59 -5.54
N LYS A 299 1.55 19.03 -4.56
CA LYS A 299 2.90 19.57 -4.81
C LYS A 299 3.82 18.54 -5.46
N TRP A 300 3.81 17.28 -5.03
CA TRP A 300 4.64 16.23 -5.64
C TRP A 300 4.32 16.05 -7.12
N PHE A 301 3.03 16.05 -7.49
CA PHE A 301 2.59 15.92 -8.88
C PHE A 301 3.00 17.16 -9.72
N LYS A 302 2.87 18.36 -9.16
CA LYS A 302 3.33 19.60 -9.78
C LYS A 302 4.84 19.58 -10.02
N ASP A 303 5.63 19.25 -8.99
CA ASP A 303 7.11 19.23 -9.05
C ASP A 303 7.64 18.19 -10.05
N THR A 304 6.87 17.16 -10.38
CA THR A 304 7.23 16.12 -11.35
C THR A 304 6.59 16.30 -12.71
N GLN A 305 5.89 17.41 -12.95
CA GLN A 305 5.21 17.74 -14.20
C GLN A 305 4.15 16.68 -14.60
N ILE A 306 3.52 16.05 -13.60
CA ILE A 306 2.44 15.10 -13.81
C ILE A 306 1.11 15.84 -13.65
N ARG A 307 0.29 15.84 -14.69
CA ARG A 307 -1.06 16.39 -14.65
C ARG A 307 -1.98 15.43 -13.91
N ILE A 308 -2.57 15.88 -12.81
CA ILE A 308 -3.57 15.12 -12.07
C ILE A 308 -4.83 14.96 -12.94
N SER A 309 -5.30 13.73 -13.08
CA SER A 309 -6.56 13.37 -13.74
C SER A 309 -7.67 13.04 -12.74
N THR A 310 -7.34 12.42 -11.61
CA THR A 310 -8.27 12.11 -10.54
C THR A 310 -7.61 12.38 -9.20
N PHE A 311 -8.34 13.03 -8.28
CA PHE A 311 -7.91 13.28 -6.91
C PHE A 311 -9.08 13.01 -5.98
N LYS A 312 -8.93 12.05 -5.08
CA LYS A 312 -9.94 11.70 -4.09
C LYS A 312 -9.33 11.67 -2.70
N GLU A 313 -9.85 12.51 -1.84
CA GLU A 313 -9.52 12.55 -0.42
C GLU A 313 -10.62 11.87 0.37
N ILE A 314 -10.23 10.99 1.28
CA ILE A 314 -11.10 10.38 2.29
C ILE A 314 -10.38 10.41 3.63
N GLU A 315 -11.09 10.15 4.73
CA GLU A 315 -10.47 10.20 6.07
C GLU A 315 -9.26 9.27 6.19
N SER A 316 -9.27 8.12 5.51
CA SER A 316 -8.17 7.14 5.60
C SER A 316 -6.96 7.52 4.74
N GLY A 317 -7.16 8.19 3.61
CA GLY A 317 -6.07 8.45 2.69
C GLY A 317 -6.40 9.32 1.48
N ILE A 318 -5.40 9.55 0.66
CA ILE A 318 -5.46 10.36 -0.55
C ILE A 318 -5.10 9.48 -1.73
N SER A 319 -6.04 9.30 -2.65
CA SER A 319 -5.86 8.57 -3.91
C SER A 319 -5.70 9.55 -5.06
N VAL A 320 -4.67 9.38 -5.86
CA VAL A 320 -4.43 10.26 -7.01
C VAL A 320 -4.02 9.45 -8.22
N THR A 321 -4.62 9.77 -9.35
CA THR A 321 -4.15 9.31 -10.67
C THR A 321 -3.69 10.54 -11.48
N GLY A 322 -2.56 10.41 -12.15
CA GLY A 322 -2.04 11.47 -13.02
C GLY A 322 -1.34 10.93 -14.26
N VAL A 323 -1.09 11.82 -15.20
CA VAL A 323 -0.48 11.55 -16.50
C VAL A 323 0.77 12.40 -16.65
N LYS A 324 1.87 11.77 -17.01
CA LYS A 324 3.12 12.47 -17.31
C LYS A 324 2.99 13.24 -18.63
N LYS A 325 3.36 14.50 -18.60
CA LYS A 325 3.46 15.32 -19.83
C LYS A 325 4.64 14.90 -20.70
#